data_7150d658ad598b636c7e4f2ea908553b
#
_entry.id   7150d658ad598b636c7e4f2ea908553b
#
_cell.length_a   1.000
_cell.length_b   1.000
_cell.length_c   1.000
_cell.angle_alpha   90.00
_cell.angle_beta   90.00
_cell.angle_gamma   90.00
#
_symmetry.space_group_name_H-M   'P 1'
#
loop_
_entity.id
_entity.type
_entity.pdbx_description
1 polymer ?
#
loop_
_entity_poly.entity_id
_entity_poly.type
_entity_poly.pdbx_seq_one_letter_code
_entity_poly.pdbx_strand_id
1 'polypeptide(L)'
;MSTTAEKPAAEKLPAQTPTLDKSEFEALADFRYQLRRFLRFSELLTRRHGITNLQYLLLLQIKGFPGREWANIGELAERLQAHQHGVVSLVSRCEKL
;
A
#
# COMPACT_ATOMS: atom_id res chain seq x y z
N MET A 1 -22.86 1.21 19.82
CA MET A 1 -23.34 1.37 19.40
C MET A 1 -23.69 1.57 18.72
N SER A 2 -23.81 1.87 18.64
CA SER A 2 -24.43 2.07 18.11
C SER A 2 -24.59 2.53 17.42
N THR A 3 -24.30 2.43 17.27
CA THR A 3 -24.67 3.03 16.60
C THR A 3 -25.67 3.19 15.74
N THR A 4 -26.22 3.37 15.71
CA THR A 4 -27.48 3.63 15.14
C THR A 4 -27.57 4.88 14.32
N ALA A 5 -26.86 5.83 14.75
CA ALA A 5 -26.89 7.12 14.08
C ALA A 5 -26.37 7.04 12.67
N GLU A 6 -25.66 6.03 12.39
CA GLU A 6 -25.03 5.89 11.12
C GLU A 6 -25.99 5.65 9.98
N LYS A 7 -27.18 5.30 10.25
CA LYS A 7 -28.10 4.99 9.19
C LYS A 7 -28.30 6.06 8.14
N PRO A 8 -28.43 7.32 8.51
CA PRO A 8 -28.64 8.33 7.50
C PRO A 8 -27.55 8.39 6.46
N ALA A 9 -26.31 8.17 6.88
CA ALA A 9 -25.21 8.21 5.93
C ALA A 9 -25.31 7.09 4.94
N ALA A 10 -25.63 5.89 5.41
CA ALA A 10 -25.73 4.75 4.54
C ALA A 10 -26.81 4.95 3.49
N GLU A 11 -27.83 5.68 3.85
CA GLU A 11 -28.96 5.88 2.95
C GLU A 11 -28.67 6.89 1.85
N LYS A 12 -27.54 7.57 1.91
CA LYS A 12 -27.24 8.62 0.96
C LYS A 12 -26.47 8.15 -0.24
N LEU A 13 -26.21 6.87 -0.36
CA LEU A 13 -25.48 6.36 -1.50
C LEU A 13 -26.29 6.53 -2.78
N PRO A 14 -25.62 6.89 -3.88
CA PRO A 14 -26.34 7.04 -5.16
C PRO A 14 -26.98 5.72 -5.56
N ALA A 15 -28.12 5.82 -6.21
CA ALA A 15 -28.87 4.65 -6.60
C ALA A 15 -28.08 3.76 -7.55
N GLN A 16 -27.29 4.35 -8.43
CA GLN A 16 -26.52 3.57 -9.39
C GLN A 16 -25.23 3.02 -8.82
N THR A 17 -24.90 3.34 -7.58
CA THR A 17 -23.69 2.79 -6.95
C THR A 17 -23.94 1.32 -6.67
N PRO A 18 -23.00 0.44 -7.08
CA PRO A 18 -23.16 -0.98 -6.76
C PRO A 18 -23.26 -1.17 -5.26
N THR A 19 -24.18 -2.03 -4.86
CA THR A 19 -24.40 -2.31 -3.44
C THR A 19 -23.72 -3.59 -3.07
N LEU A 20 -22.97 -3.55 -1.98
CA LEU A 20 -22.34 -4.74 -1.42
C LEU A 20 -23.21 -5.24 -0.28
N ASP A 21 -23.29 -6.55 -0.11
CA ASP A 21 -23.99 -7.08 1.04
C ASP A 21 -23.04 -7.14 2.25
N LYS A 22 -23.58 -7.52 3.39
CA LYS A 22 -22.80 -7.50 4.63
C LYS A 22 -21.56 -8.39 4.54
N SER A 23 -21.69 -9.55 3.95
CA SER A 23 -20.55 -10.47 3.87
C SER A 23 -19.44 -9.91 2.97
N GLU A 24 -19.81 -9.17 1.93
CA GLU A 24 -18.82 -8.55 1.08
C GLU A 24 -18.08 -7.43 1.82
N PHE A 25 -18.82 -6.67 2.63
CA PHE A 25 -18.17 -5.64 3.45
C PHE A 25 -17.24 -6.27 4.48
N GLU A 26 -17.66 -7.38 5.08
CA GLU A 26 -16.80 -8.08 6.04
C GLU A 26 -15.52 -8.58 5.39
N ALA A 27 -15.63 -9.13 4.18
CA ALA A 27 -14.47 -9.62 3.47
C ALA A 27 -13.50 -8.50 3.13
N LEU A 28 -14.03 -7.37 2.67
CA LEU A 28 -13.20 -6.23 2.34
C LEU A 28 -12.52 -5.65 3.58
N ALA A 29 -13.27 -5.56 4.67
CA ALA A 29 -12.71 -5.06 5.93
C ALA A 29 -11.61 -5.98 6.44
N ASP A 30 -11.82 -7.29 6.33
CA ASP A 30 -10.81 -8.24 6.78
C ASP A 30 -9.56 -8.17 5.92
N PHE A 31 -9.73 -8.04 4.61
CA PHE A 31 -8.59 -7.91 3.72
C PHE A 31 -7.75 -6.70 4.11
N ARG A 32 -8.41 -5.56 4.32
CA ARG A 32 -7.69 -4.35 4.69
C ARG A 32 -7.03 -4.46 6.06
N TYR A 33 -7.69 -5.14 6.99
CA TYR A 33 -7.12 -5.38 8.30
C TYR A 33 -5.85 -6.23 8.21
N GLN A 34 -5.90 -7.32 7.45
CA GLN A 34 -4.73 -8.18 7.28
C GLN A 34 -3.60 -7.44 6.55
N LEU A 35 -3.96 -6.62 5.57
CA LEU A 35 -2.98 -5.82 4.86
C LEU A 35 -2.28 -4.85 5.81
N ARG A 36 -3.03 -4.21 6.69
CA ARG A 36 -2.45 -3.30 7.66
C ARG A 36 -1.51 -4.01 8.63
N ARG A 37 -1.89 -5.21 9.06
CA ARG A 37 -1.02 -6.00 9.92
C ARG A 37 0.29 -6.32 9.22
N PHE A 38 0.20 -6.72 7.97
CA PHE A 38 1.40 -7.02 7.18
C PHE A 38 2.29 -5.80 7.02
N LEU A 39 1.70 -4.66 6.67
CA LEU A 39 2.46 -3.43 6.49
C LEU A 39 3.11 -2.97 7.79
N ARG A 40 2.39 -3.12 8.90
CA ARG A 40 2.94 -2.75 10.21
C ARG A 40 4.15 -3.62 10.55
N PHE A 41 4.04 -4.92 10.30
CA PHE A 41 5.15 -5.84 10.53
C PHE A 41 6.35 -5.43 9.68
N SER A 42 6.13 -5.11 8.41
CA SER A 42 7.17 -4.67 7.50
C SER A 42 7.88 -3.42 8.01
N GLU A 43 7.10 -2.44 8.47
CA GLU A 43 7.67 -1.19 9.00
C GLU A 43 8.56 -1.43 10.21
N LEU A 44 8.09 -2.29 11.11
CA LEU A 44 8.87 -2.60 12.30
C LEU A 44 10.16 -3.31 11.94
N LEU A 45 10.09 -4.21 10.96
CA LEU A 45 11.25 -4.95 10.52
C LEU A 45 12.30 -4.03 9.89
N THR A 46 11.87 -3.13 9.01
CA THR A 46 12.80 -2.22 8.35
C THR A 46 13.44 -1.27 9.34
N ARG A 47 12.67 -0.83 10.33
CA ARG A 47 13.19 0.05 11.36
C ARG A 47 14.31 -0.62 12.15
N ARG A 48 14.18 -1.91 12.41
CA ARG A 48 15.21 -2.66 13.12
C ARG A 48 16.51 -2.77 12.32
N HIS A 49 16.42 -2.71 11.00
CA HIS A 49 17.58 -2.84 10.14
C HIS A 49 18.13 -1.50 9.68
N GLY A 50 17.60 -0.41 10.21
CA GLY A 50 18.16 0.93 9.96
C GLY A 50 17.85 1.51 8.60
N ILE A 51 16.82 1.01 7.91
CA ILE A 51 16.39 1.59 6.64
C ILE A 51 14.94 2.03 6.77
N THR A 52 14.52 2.94 5.89
CA THR A 52 13.13 3.36 5.89
C THR A 52 12.28 2.35 5.15
N ASN A 53 10.98 2.41 5.39
CA ASN A 53 10.06 1.53 4.70
C ASN A 53 10.10 1.77 3.19
N LEU A 54 10.21 3.02 2.76
CA LEU A 54 10.29 3.33 1.33
C LEU A 54 11.56 2.80 0.70
N GLN A 55 12.69 2.89 1.41
CA GLN A 55 13.94 2.31 0.91
C GLN A 55 13.80 0.81 0.75
N TYR A 56 13.20 0.16 1.73
CA TYR A 56 12.97 -1.28 1.66
C TYR A 56 12.08 -1.63 0.47
N LEU A 57 10.99 -0.88 0.27
CA LEU A 57 10.06 -1.17 -0.82
C LEU A 57 10.75 -1.00 -2.18
N LEU A 58 11.58 0.01 -2.32
CA LEU A 58 12.33 0.21 -3.56
C LEU A 58 13.24 -0.99 -3.83
N LEU A 59 14.02 -1.37 -2.84
CA LEU A 59 14.97 -2.47 -3.00
C LEU A 59 14.25 -3.77 -3.32
N LEU A 60 13.12 -3.99 -2.67
CA LEU A 60 12.32 -5.19 -2.90
C LEU A 60 11.78 -5.24 -4.33
N GLN A 61 11.32 -4.10 -4.86
CA GLN A 61 10.78 -4.07 -6.22
C GLN A 61 11.86 -4.26 -7.26
N ILE A 62 13.08 -3.86 -6.97
CA ILE A 62 14.20 -4.11 -7.87
C ILE A 62 14.59 -5.59 -7.82
N LYS A 63 14.81 -6.09 -6.64
CA LYS A 63 15.26 -7.49 -6.46
C LYS A 63 14.20 -8.47 -6.95
N GLY A 64 12.95 -8.15 -6.73
CA GLY A 64 11.84 -9.02 -7.10
C GLY A 64 11.19 -8.69 -8.43
N PHE A 65 11.84 -7.91 -9.29
CA PHE A 65 11.24 -7.58 -10.57
C PHE A 65 11.17 -8.85 -11.43
N PRO A 66 10.03 -9.11 -12.07
CA PRO A 66 9.86 -10.36 -12.83
C PRO A 66 10.93 -10.52 -13.90
N GLY A 67 11.64 -11.64 -13.85
CA GLY A 67 12.61 -12.00 -14.87
C GLY A 67 13.94 -11.29 -14.84
N ARG A 68 14.17 -10.39 -13.88
CA ARG A 68 15.44 -9.66 -13.80
C ARG A 68 15.58 -9.04 -12.41
N GLU A 69 16.76 -8.49 -12.12
CA GLU A 69 17.01 -7.85 -10.83
C GLU A 69 17.42 -6.39 -11.02
N TRP A 70 16.82 -5.75 -12.01
CA TRP A 70 17.01 -4.33 -12.27
C TRP A 70 15.70 -3.77 -12.83
N ALA A 71 15.53 -2.46 -12.73
CA ALA A 71 14.36 -1.80 -13.27
C ALA A 71 14.69 -0.33 -13.51
N ASN A 72 14.02 0.26 -14.49
CA ASN A 72 14.22 1.68 -14.75
C ASN A 72 13.28 2.51 -13.86
N ILE A 73 13.49 3.83 -13.86
CA ILE A 73 12.73 4.72 -12.99
C ILE A 73 11.22 4.65 -13.26
N GLY A 74 10.83 4.60 -14.52
CA GLY A 74 9.41 4.52 -14.85
C GLY A 74 8.75 3.27 -14.33
N GLU A 75 9.45 2.15 -14.44
CA GLU A 75 8.94 0.87 -13.93
C GLU A 75 8.82 0.89 -12.42
N LEU A 76 9.81 1.45 -11.75
CA LEU A 76 9.78 1.55 -10.30
C LEU A 76 8.68 2.47 -9.81
N ALA A 77 8.47 3.58 -10.53
CA ALA A 77 7.39 4.50 -10.17
C ALA A 77 6.04 3.80 -10.25
N GLU A 78 5.84 2.99 -11.27
CA GLU A 78 4.60 2.24 -11.40
C GLU A 78 4.44 1.23 -10.27
N ARG A 79 5.49 0.46 -9.98
CA ARG A 79 5.43 -0.56 -8.93
C ARG A 79 5.25 0.04 -7.54
N LEU A 80 5.80 1.22 -7.32
CA LEU A 80 5.67 1.90 -6.04
C LEU A 80 4.45 2.82 -5.97
N GLN A 81 3.76 2.99 -7.10
CA GLN A 81 2.63 3.92 -7.22
C GLN A 81 3.06 5.32 -6.76
N ALA A 82 4.15 5.80 -7.34
CA ALA A 82 4.76 7.07 -6.96
C ALA A 82 5.14 7.86 -8.21
N HIS A 83 5.44 9.13 -8.01
CA HIS A 83 5.89 9.98 -9.13
C HIS A 83 7.35 9.69 -9.45
N GLN A 84 7.72 9.82 -10.73
CA GLN A 84 9.05 9.48 -11.16
C GLN A 84 10.14 10.28 -10.44
N HIS A 85 9.95 11.59 -10.30
CA HIS A 85 10.99 12.37 -9.63
C HIS A 85 11.13 12.02 -8.15
N GLY A 86 10.06 11.57 -7.52
CA GLY A 86 10.16 11.06 -6.14
C GLY A 86 10.97 9.79 -6.08
N VAL A 87 10.84 8.93 -7.10
CA VAL A 87 11.61 7.69 -7.17
C VAL A 87 13.09 7.99 -7.40
N VAL A 88 13.40 8.97 -8.26
CA VAL A 88 14.78 9.38 -8.49
C VAL A 88 15.43 9.81 -7.16
N SER A 89 14.71 10.61 -6.40
CA SER A 89 15.19 11.06 -5.11
C SER A 89 15.41 9.88 -4.15
N LEU A 90 14.49 8.94 -4.16
CA LEU A 90 14.58 7.75 -3.31
C LEU A 90 15.78 6.87 -3.70
N VAL A 91 16.00 6.70 -5.00
CA VAL A 91 17.15 5.94 -5.49
C VAL A 91 18.45 6.59 -5.03
N SER A 92 18.54 7.92 -5.14
CA SER A 92 19.71 8.63 -4.67
C SER A 92 19.99 8.37 -3.20
N ARG A 93 18.94 8.36 -2.39
CA ARG A 93 19.10 8.10 -0.97
C ARG A 93 19.54 6.67 -0.70
N CYS A 94 19.04 5.72 -1.47
CA CYS A 94 19.45 4.33 -1.32
C CYS A 94 20.90 4.10 -1.70
N GLU A 95 21.40 4.85 -2.67
CA GLU A 95 22.79 4.70 -3.09
C GLU A 95 23.79 5.11 -2.00
N LYS A 96 23.30 5.79 -0.99
CA LYS A 96 24.16 6.23 0.11
C LYS A 96 24.12 5.28 1.31
N LEU A 97 23.40 4.20 1.20
CA LEU A 97 23.34 3.24 2.31
C LEU A 97 24.60 2.40 2.43
#